data_2cf9f951f8376130bb8f5350fdc656bc
#
_entry.id   2cf9f951f8376130bb8f5350fdc656bc
#
_cell.length_a   1.000
_cell.length_b   1.000
_cell.length_c   1.000
_cell.angle_alpha   90.00
_cell.angle_beta   90.00
_cell.angle_gamma   90.00
#
_symmetry.space_group_name_H-M   'P 1'
#
loop_
_entity.id
_entity.type
_entity.pdbx_description
1 polymer ?
#
loop_
_entity_poly.entity_id
_entity_poly.type
_entity_poly.pdbx_seq_one_letter_code
_entity_poly.pdbx_strand_id
1 'polypeptide(L)'
;MVSSNPVALCATCLVDQIMPEVGVASVKLLRRAGCQVDFPAGQTCCGQPFYNSGFQQQAANLARRTIEIFEPYEAVVLPSGSCTSMIRLEYPHLFEGSPKWHRRARDLGAKTYELSEYLVHQLGWQPRQTSEVSKTSEVSSEMSTEVTYHDSCHMNRLLGLCDEPRQLLQQAGYSLREMEEPGRCCGFGGVFSLRLPEVSTAMTAEKLRQTAATGAPTVVTADPGCLMQMHQLAGDEKISIRHLAVLLEEVTR
;
A
#
# COMPACT_ATOMS: atom_id res chain seq x y z
N MET A 1 15.63 16.06 -12.79
CA MET A 1 15.83 17.10 -11.75
C MET A 1 14.87 16.75 -10.63
N VAL A 2 15.39 16.38 -9.46
CA VAL A 2 14.55 16.12 -8.27
C VAL A 2 13.87 17.44 -7.90
N SER A 3 12.56 17.46 -7.74
CA SER A 3 11.82 18.64 -7.26
C SER A 3 12.44 19.13 -5.95
N SER A 4 12.62 20.44 -5.82
CA SER A 4 13.15 21.07 -4.59
C SER A 4 12.14 21.03 -3.44
N ASN A 5 10.90 20.67 -3.71
CA ASN A 5 9.82 20.61 -2.74
C ASN A 5 9.69 19.22 -2.12
N PRO A 6 9.46 19.12 -0.81
CA PRO A 6 9.35 17.83 -0.14
C PRO A 6 8.09 17.07 -0.60
N VAL A 7 8.23 15.74 -0.70
CA VAL A 7 7.12 14.81 -0.87
C VAL A 7 6.48 14.57 0.50
N ALA A 8 5.17 14.70 0.58
CA ALA A 8 4.46 14.37 1.82
C ALA A 8 4.17 12.87 1.90
N LEU A 9 4.59 12.22 2.98
CA LEU A 9 4.13 10.87 3.30
C LEU A 9 2.80 10.93 4.04
N CYS A 10 1.77 10.33 3.47
CA CYS A 10 0.53 10.03 4.17
C CYS A 10 0.60 8.58 4.68
N ALA A 11 0.91 8.41 5.97
CA ALA A 11 1.16 7.10 6.55
C ALA A 11 -0.06 6.18 6.56
N THR A 12 -1.26 6.74 6.61
CA THR A 12 -2.53 6.03 6.84
C THR A 12 -2.70 5.49 8.27
N CYS A 13 -3.95 5.26 8.69
CA CYS A 13 -4.21 4.89 10.09
C CYS A 13 -3.67 3.49 10.45
N LEU A 14 -3.75 2.51 9.53
CA LEU A 14 -3.24 1.17 9.81
C LEU A 14 -1.72 1.14 9.88
N VAL A 15 -1.06 1.88 9.01
CA VAL A 15 0.41 2.01 9.02
C VAL A 15 0.87 2.70 10.29
N ASP A 16 0.26 3.83 10.65
CA ASP A 16 0.65 4.60 11.83
C ASP A 16 0.46 3.83 13.14
N GLN A 17 -0.67 3.11 13.30
CA GLN A 17 -1.06 2.52 14.57
C GLN A 17 -0.67 1.03 14.72
N ILE A 18 -0.52 0.29 13.64
CA ILE A 18 -0.37 -1.18 13.69
C ILE A 18 0.91 -1.64 12.99
N MET A 19 1.34 -0.96 11.92
CA MET A 19 2.46 -1.37 11.07
C MET A 19 3.46 -0.24 10.83
N PRO A 20 4.01 0.41 11.90
CA PRO A 20 4.88 1.57 11.73
C PRO A 20 6.12 1.29 10.88
N GLU A 21 6.57 0.04 10.82
CA GLU A 21 7.67 -0.40 9.95
C GLU A 21 7.39 -0.13 8.47
N VAL A 22 6.14 -0.19 8.01
CA VAL A 22 5.75 0.14 6.62
C VAL A 22 5.98 1.63 6.34
N GLY A 23 5.62 2.50 7.28
CA GLY A 23 5.87 3.94 7.18
C GLY A 23 7.36 4.27 7.16
N VAL A 24 8.12 3.67 8.06
CA VAL A 24 9.58 3.83 8.13
C VAL A 24 10.26 3.36 6.84
N ALA A 25 9.88 2.19 6.34
CA ALA A 25 10.39 1.66 5.08
C ALA A 25 10.07 2.59 3.90
N SER A 26 8.85 3.11 3.83
CA SER A 26 8.43 4.05 2.79
C SER A 26 9.27 5.33 2.79
N VAL A 27 9.53 5.92 3.97
CA VAL A 27 10.42 7.09 4.10
C VAL A 27 11.82 6.77 3.59
N LYS A 28 12.37 5.63 3.98
CA LYS A 28 13.72 5.22 3.57
C LYS A 28 13.82 5.00 2.05
N LEU A 29 12.82 4.33 1.45
CA LEU A 29 12.77 4.12 0.01
C LEU A 29 12.69 5.44 -0.76
N LEU A 30 11.79 6.34 -0.37
CA LEU A 30 11.67 7.66 -0.99
C LEU A 30 12.97 8.48 -0.87
N ARG A 31 13.64 8.42 0.29
CA ARG A 31 14.93 9.11 0.49
C ARG A 31 16.04 8.50 -0.37
N ARG A 32 16.11 7.16 -0.49
CA ARG A 32 17.05 6.49 -1.41
C ARG A 32 16.78 6.83 -2.88
N ALA A 33 15.52 7.07 -3.21
CA ALA A 33 15.12 7.56 -4.54
C ALA A 33 15.40 9.06 -4.76
N GLY A 34 16.01 9.74 -3.77
CA GLY A 34 16.43 11.14 -3.87
C GLY A 34 15.40 12.17 -3.40
N CYS A 35 14.30 11.76 -2.79
CA CYS A 35 13.28 12.68 -2.30
C CYS A 35 13.62 13.26 -0.92
N GLN A 36 13.31 14.53 -0.72
CA GLN A 36 13.07 15.06 0.62
C GLN A 36 11.67 14.63 1.04
N VAL A 37 11.54 14.00 2.20
CA VAL A 37 10.27 13.48 2.70
C VAL A 37 9.84 14.26 3.92
N ASP A 38 8.63 14.80 3.88
CA ASP A 38 7.97 15.42 5.01
C ASP A 38 6.85 14.51 5.54
N PHE A 39 6.60 14.61 6.83
CA PHE A 39 5.54 13.91 7.54
C PHE A 39 4.66 14.94 8.26
N PRO A 40 3.67 15.51 7.56
CA PRO A 40 2.85 16.57 8.16
C PRO A 40 2.09 16.08 9.38
N ALA A 41 2.12 16.88 10.44
CA ALA A 41 1.42 16.54 11.69
C ALA A 41 -0.10 16.60 11.52
N GLY A 42 -0.81 15.88 12.39
CA GLY A 42 -2.27 15.92 12.44
C GLY A 42 -2.98 15.03 11.42
N GLN A 43 -2.25 14.17 10.72
CA GLN A 43 -2.83 13.15 9.86
C GLN A 43 -3.82 12.26 10.62
N THR A 44 -4.84 11.78 9.91
CA THR A 44 -5.87 10.89 10.45
C THR A 44 -6.22 9.81 9.42
N CYS A 45 -7.27 9.05 9.69
CA CYS A 45 -7.81 8.10 8.73
C CYS A 45 -8.28 8.81 7.45
N CYS A 46 -8.09 8.17 6.29
CA CYS A 46 -8.61 8.66 5.00
C CYS A 46 -10.16 8.70 4.93
N GLY A 47 -10.84 8.08 5.88
CA GLY A 47 -12.30 8.06 5.92
C GLY A 47 -12.96 6.87 5.21
N GLN A 48 -12.20 5.99 4.56
CA GLN A 48 -12.75 4.87 3.80
C GLN A 48 -13.68 3.95 4.61
N PRO A 49 -13.39 3.58 5.88
CA PRO A 49 -14.32 2.77 6.67
C PRO A 49 -15.69 3.43 6.86
N PHE A 50 -15.73 4.74 7.03
CA PHE A 50 -17.00 5.50 7.12
C PHE A 50 -17.69 5.55 5.77
N TYR A 51 -16.97 5.83 4.69
CA TYR A 51 -17.50 5.86 3.33
C TYR A 51 -18.15 4.52 2.96
N ASN A 52 -17.43 3.41 3.12
CA ASN A 52 -17.93 2.07 2.83
C ASN A 52 -19.12 1.64 3.71
N SER A 53 -19.30 2.28 4.88
CA SER A 53 -20.40 2.01 5.80
C SER A 53 -21.59 2.94 5.60
N GLY A 54 -21.54 3.86 4.63
CA GLY A 54 -22.62 4.81 4.35
C GLY A 54 -22.60 6.07 5.22
N PHE A 55 -21.60 6.25 6.10
CA PHE A 55 -21.45 7.44 6.93
C PHE A 55 -20.78 8.59 6.17
N GLN A 56 -21.48 9.10 5.13
CA GLN A 56 -20.92 10.06 4.18
C GLN A 56 -20.43 11.36 4.84
N GLN A 57 -21.19 11.86 5.84
CA GLN A 57 -20.83 13.11 6.51
C GLN A 57 -19.52 12.97 7.33
N GLN A 58 -19.35 11.83 8.00
CA GLN A 58 -18.11 11.53 8.77
C GLN A 58 -16.93 11.36 7.82
N ALA A 59 -17.13 10.65 6.71
CA ALA A 59 -16.12 10.52 5.66
C ALA A 59 -15.72 11.88 5.08
N ALA A 60 -16.70 12.76 4.79
CA ALA A 60 -16.46 14.10 4.28
C ALA A 60 -15.70 14.99 5.28
N ASN A 61 -15.95 14.85 6.59
CA ASN A 61 -15.21 15.62 7.61
C ASN A 61 -13.72 15.20 7.65
N LEU A 62 -13.44 13.90 7.57
CA LEU A 62 -12.06 13.40 7.48
C LEU A 62 -11.39 13.81 6.16
N ALA A 63 -12.13 13.74 5.06
CA ALA A 63 -11.62 14.18 3.75
C ALA A 63 -11.24 15.66 3.74
N ARG A 64 -12.05 16.55 4.35
CA ARG A 64 -11.69 17.97 4.47
C ARG A 64 -10.37 18.17 5.20
N ARG A 65 -10.21 17.49 6.34
CA ARG A 65 -8.97 17.55 7.11
C ARG A 65 -7.76 17.04 6.32
N THR A 66 -7.92 15.92 5.62
CA THR A 66 -6.85 15.38 4.75
C THR A 66 -6.50 16.38 3.65
N ILE A 67 -7.49 16.99 2.99
CA ILE A 67 -7.26 18.00 1.96
C ILE A 67 -6.47 19.18 2.54
N GLU A 68 -6.87 19.73 3.68
CA GLU A 68 -6.22 20.89 4.31
C GLU A 68 -4.76 20.61 4.70
N ILE A 69 -4.47 19.40 5.17
CA ILE A 69 -3.10 18.99 5.55
C ILE A 69 -2.20 18.86 4.33
N PHE A 70 -2.71 18.23 3.25
CA PHE A 70 -1.87 17.86 2.10
C PHE A 70 -1.93 18.84 0.93
N GLU A 71 -2.82 19.84 0.95
CA GLU A 71 -2.95 20.83 -0.10
C GLU A 71 -1.65 21.60 -0.41
N PRO A 72 -0.78 21.94 0.57
CA PRO A 72 0.46 22.68 0.30
C PRO A 72 1.53 21.87 -0.46
N TYR A 73 1.45 20.54 -0.50
CA TYR A 73 2.48 19.69 -1.10
C TYR A 73 2.25 19.49 -2.59
N GLU A 74 3.33 19.29 -3.35
CA GLU A 74 3.26 18.96 -4.78
C GLU A 74 3.01 17.49 -5.06
N ALA A 75 3.41 16.61 -4.15
CA ALA A 75 3.14 15.18 -4.22
C ALA A 75 2.82 14.61 -2.84
N VAL A 76 1.84 13.72 -2.79
CA VAL A 76 1.43 12.96 -1.60
C VAL A 76 1.54 11.49 -1.90
N VAL A 77 2.35 10.76 -1.13
CA VAL A 77 2.62 9.34 -1.36
C VAL A 77 2.09 8.51 -0.20
N LEU A 78 1.40 7.42 -0.53
CA LEU A 78 0.80 6.50 0.42
C LEU A 78 1.29 5.06 0.19
N PRO A 79 1.72 4.34 1.23
CA PRO A 79 1.95 2.89 1.14
C PRO A 79 0.63 2.12 1.35
N SER A 80 -0.39 2.43 0.55
CA SER A 80 -1.72 1.82 0.66
C SER A 80 -2.57 2.12 -0.57
N GLY A 81 -2.86 1.10 -1.34
CA GLY A 81 -3.74 1.23 -2.52
C GLY A 81 -5.17 1.64 -2.17
N SER A 82 -5.71 1.12 -1.06
CA SER A 82 -7.08 1.45 -0.63
C SER A 82 -7.23 2.90 -0.18
N CYS A 83 -6.28 3.45 0.56
CA CYS A 83 -6.31 4.86 0.96
C CYS A 83 -6.04 5.79 -0.24
N THR A 84 -5.15 5.40 -1.16
CA THR A 84 -4.90 6.14 -2.40
C THR A 84 -6.16 6.23 -3.25
N SER A 85 -6.86 5.11 -3.47
CA SER A 85 -8.11 5.10 -4.23
C SER A 85 -9.20 5.96 -3.56
N MET A 86 -9.29 5.92 -2.23
CA MET A 86 -10.24 6.76 -1.48
C MET A 86 -9.99 8.26 -1.74
N ILE A 87 -8.75 8.71 -1.69
CA ILE A 87 -8.40 10.12 -1.91
C ILE A 87 -8.60 10.51 -3.38
N ARG A 88 -8.18 9.68 -4.32
CA ARG A 88 -8.22 10.00 -5.75
C ARG A 88 -9.62 9.96 -6.34
N LEU A 89 -10.42 8.97 -5.93
CA LEU A 89 -11.67 8.65 -6.61
C LEU A 89 -12.90 9.03 -5.79
N GLU A 90 -12.89 8.76 -4.47
CA GLU A 90 -14.09 8.91 -3.66
C GLU A 90 -14.22 10.31 -3.02
N TYR A 91 -13.11 11.00 -2.74
CA TYR A 91 -13.19 12.36 -2.20
C TYR A 91 -13.95 13.33 -3.12
N PRO A 92 -13.72 13.35 -4.45
CA PRO A 92 -14.56 14.17 -5.34
C PRO A 92 -16.05 13.88 -5.20
N HIS A 93 -16.44 12.61 -5.13
CA HIS A 93 -17.85 12.20 -4.97
C HIS A 93 -18.46 12.68 -3.64
N LEU A 94 -17.70 12.66 -2.54
CA LEU A 94 -18.15 13.19 -1.26
C LEU A 94 -18.54 14.68 -1.31
N PHE A 95 -18.06 15.40 -2.30
CA PHE A 95 -18.22 16.86 -2.42
C PHE A 95 -18.95 17.31 -3.68
N GLU A 96 -19.71 16.45 -4.37
CA GLU A 96 -20.47 16.81 -5.57
C GLU A 96 -21.41 18.01 -5.35
N GLY A 97 -22.00 18.12 -4.15
CA GLY A 97 -22.82 19.26 -3.76
C GLY A 97 -22.07 20.54 -3.33
N SER A 98 -20.74 20.56 -3.39
CA SER A 98 -19.91 21.69 -2.94
C SER A 98 -18.78 21.98 -3.90
N PRO A 99 -18.96 22.88 -4.91
CA PRO A 99 -17.97 23.11 -5.97
C PRO A 99 -16.57 23.46 -5.47
N LYS A 100 -16.47 24.19 -4.34
CA LYS A 100 -15.19 24.55 -3.72
C LYS A 100 -14.45 23.31 -3.23
N TRP A 101 -15.11 22.44 -2.48
CA TRP A 101 -14.49 21.23 -1.92
C TRP A 101 -14.26 20.17 -2.98
N HIS A 102 -15.18 20.04 -3.94
CA HIS A 102 -15.01 19.12 -5.07
C HIS A 102 -13.74 19.43 -5.87
N ARG A 103 -13.48 20.72 -6.20
CA ARG A 103 -12.24 21.12 -6.87
C ARG A 103 -11.01 20.79 -6.04
N ARG A 104 -10.98 21.17 -4.75
CA ARG A 104 -9.85 20.87 -3.86
C ARG A 104 -9.59 19.36 -3.72
N ALA A 105 -10.64 18.55 -3.67
CA ALA A 105 -10.54 17.10 -3.65
C ALA A 105 -9.90 16.55 -4.94
N ARG A 106 -10.31 17.05 -6.10
CA ARG A 106 -9.72 16.70 -7.39
C ARG A 106 -8.25 17.13 -7.48
N ASP A 107 -7.93 18.34 -7.04
CA ASP A 107 -6.57 18.87 -7.05
C ASP A 107 -5.65 18.01 -6.16
N LEU A 108 -6.13 17.60 -4.97
CA LEU A 108 -5.39 16.66 -4.13
C LEU A 108 -5.25 15.29 -4.80
N GLY A 109 -6.34 14.74 -5.35
CA GLY A 109 -6.32 13.45 -6.04
C GLY A 109 -5.30 13.37 -7.18
N ALA A 110 -5.16 14.47 -7.94
CA ALA A 110 -4.23 14.55 -9.08
C ALA A 110 -2.74 14.46 -8.69
N LYS A 111 -2.41 14.73 -7.44
CA LYS A 111 -1.04 14.68 -6.89
C LYS A 111 -0.84 13.63 -5.79
N THR A 112 -1.81 12.73 -5.65
CA THR A 112 -1.78 11.62 -4.69
C THR A 112 -1.40 10.34 -5.42
N TYR A 113 -0.40 9.63 -4.93
CA TYR A 113 0.17 8.43 -5.55
C TYR A 113 0.27 7.28 -4.56
N GLU A 114 0.08 6.07 -5.03
CA GLU A 114 0.53 4.89 -4.32
C GLU A 114 2.06 4.81 -4.39
N LEU A 115 2.70 4.23 -3.37
CA LEU A 115 4.16 4.21 -3.24
C LEU A 115 4.86 3.56 -4.45
N SER A 116 4.39 2.41 -4.91
CA SER A 116 4.99 1.72 -6.06
C SER A 116 4.80 2.50 -7.36
N GLU A 117 3.61 3.08 -7.55
CA GLU A 117 3.31 3.99 -8.66
C GLU A 117 4.29 5.17 -8.68
N TYR A 118 4.50 5.80 -7.52
CA TYR A 118 5.38 6.97 -7.42
C TYR A 118 6.84 6.62 -7.71
N LEU A 119 7.33 5.52 -7.14
CA LEU A 119 8.69 5.05 -7.36
C LEU A 119 8.96 4.74 -8.84
N VAL A 120 8.02 4.06 -9.50
CA VAL A 120 8.18 3.64 -10.91
C VAL A 120 7.96 4.81 -11.86
N HIS A 121 6.80 5.48 -11.79
CA HIS A 121 6.38 6.41 -12.82
C HIS A 121 6.88 7.85 -12.61
N GLN A 122 7.01 8.30 -11.36
CA GLN A 122 7.44 9.66 -11.10
C GLN A 122 8.97 9.76 -10.94
N LEU A 123 9.59 8.75 -10.34
CA LEU A 123 11.02 8.77 -10.05
C LEU A 123 11.86 7.91 -10.99
N GLY A 124 11.26 6.97 -11.73
CA GLY A 124 12.00 5.98 -12.52
C GLY A 124 13.00 5.19 -11.66
N TRP A 125 12.65 5.02 -10.36
CA TRP A 125 13.54 4.41 -9.39
C TRP A 125 13.71 2.91 -9.64
N GLN A 126 14.94 2.45 -9.56
CA GLN A 126 15.28 1.03 -9.67
C GLN A 126 15.98 0.57 -8.39
N PRO A 127 15.46 -0.47 -7.73
CA PRO A 127 16.14 -1.07 -6.59
C PRO A 127 17.55 -1.55 -6.99
N ARG A 128 18.58 -1.03 -6.32
CA ARG A 128 19.94 -1.54 -6.49
C ARG A 128 20.22 -2.49 -5.35
N GLN A 129 20.54 -3.74 -5.66
CA GLN A 129 21.08 -4.65 -4.66
C GLN A 129 22.44 -4.12 -4.21
N THR A 130 22.63 -3.94 -2.92
CA THR A 130 23.96 -3.66 -2.38
C THR A 130 24.78 -4.94 -2.46
N SER A 131 25.94 -4.86 -3.13
CA SER A 131 26.89 -5.96 -3.30
C SER A 131 27.44 -6.55 -1.98
N GLU A 132 27.09 -5.96 -0.84
CA GLU A 132 27.47 -6.43 0.50
C GLU A 132 26.59 -7.58 1.02
N VAL A 133 25.37 -7.74 0.52
CA VAL A 133 24.48 -8.86 0.90
C VAL A 133 25.03 -10.20 0.39
N SER A 134 25.92 -10.19 -0.61
CA SER A 134 26.56 -11.40 -1.16
C SER A 134 27.77 -11.91 -0.37
N LYS A 135 28.28 -11.20 0.65
CA LYS A 135 29.55 -11.51 1.28
C LYS A 135 29.55 -11.73 2.80
N THR A 136 28.45 -11.54 3.48
CA THR A 136 28.36 -11.79 4.93
C THR A 136 27.37 -12.92 5.24
N SER A 137 27.56 -14.08 4.63
CA SER A 137 26.73 -15.24 4.86
C SER A 137 27.51 -16.34 5.59
N GLU A 138 27.65 -16.18 6.91
CA GLU A 138 27.87 -17.33 7.81
C GLU A 138 26.70 -17.58 8.79
N VAL A 139 25.62 -16.82 8.69
CA VAL A 139 24.34 -17.11 9.38
C VAL A 139 23.20 -16.81 8.41
N SER A 140 23.08 -17.60 7.35
CA SER A 140 21.92 -17.53 6.47
C SER A 140 21.19 -18.87 6.45
N SER A 141 20.08 -18.96 7.19
CA SER A 141 18.95 -19.70 6.64
C SER A 141 18.67 -19.04 5.28
N GLU A 142 18.77 -19.83 4.19
CA GLU A 142 18.49 -19.40 2.81
C GLU A 142 17.14 -18.69 2.76
N MET A 143 17.15 -17.35 2.74
CA MET A 143 15.93 -16.58 2.46
C MET A 143 15.61 -16.84 0.99
N SER A 144 14.57 -17.62 0.75
CA SER A 144 14.08 -17.87 -0.60
C SER A 144 13.77 -16.53 -1.27
N THR A 145 14.32 -16.33 -2.46
CA THR A 145 13.99 -15.17 -3.31
C THR A 145 12.64 -15.32 -4.01
N GLU A 146 11.95 -16.45 -3.80
CA GLU A 146 10.64 -16.69 -4.40
C GLU A 146 9.52 -16.02 -3.59
N VAL A 147 8.70 -15.26 -4.27
CA VAL A 147 7.54 -14.56 -3.70
C VAL A 147 6.32 -14.71 -4.60
N THR A 148 5.14 -14.61 -4.01
CA THR A 148 3.90 -14.39 -4.78
C THR A 148 3.32 -13.04 -4.42
N TYR A 149 2.56 -12.41 -5.35
CA TYR A 149 2.00 -11.10 -5.12
C TYR A 149 0.48 -11.12 -5.07
N HIS A 150 -0.09 -10.51 -4.04
CA HIS A 150 -1.53 -10.28 -3.92
C HIS A 150 -1.89 -8.88 -4.40
N ASP A 151 -2.63 -8.80 -5.50
CA ASP A 151 -3.20 -7.55 -6.00
C ASP A 151 -4.38 -7.13 -5.12
N SER A 152 -4.23 -6.04 -4.37
CA SER A 152 -5.38 -5.50 -3.67
C SER A 152 -6.43 -5.01 -4.67
N CYS A 153 -7.70 -5.22 -4.34
CA CYS A 153 -8.80 -4.88 -5.25
C CYS A 153 -8.83 -3.38 -5.60
N HIS A 154 -8.42 -2.51 -4.68
CA HIS A 154 -8.35 -1.07 -4.91
C HIS A 154 -7.20 -0.69 -5.85
N MET A 155 -6.02 -1.30 -5.71
CA MET A 155 -4.91 -1.06 -6.63
C MET A 155 -5.23 -1.56 -8.04
N ASN A 156 -5.60 -2.82 -8.16
CA ASN A 156 -5.82 -3.45 -9.45
C ASN A 156 -7.04 -2.87 -10.18
N ARG A 157 -8.24 -2.93 -9.53
CA ARG A 157 -9.50 -2.63 -10.22
C ARG A 157 -9.81 -1.14 -10.30
N LEU A 158 -9.39 -0.34 -9.31
CA LEU A 158 -9.72 1.07 -9.24
C LEU A 158 -8.59 1.99 -9.72
N LEU A 159 -7.34 1.66 -9.39
CA LEU A 159 -6.19 2.47 -9.78
C LEU A 159 -5.48 1.95 -11.04
N GLY A 160 -5.72 0.69 -11.44
CA GLY A 160 -5.04 0.06 -12.57
C GLY A 160 -3.56 -0.27 -12.30
N LEU A 161 -3.18 -0.37 -11.02
CA LEU A 161 -1.81 -0.61 -10.57
C LEU A 161 -1.65 -2.11 -10.24
N CYS A 162 -0.98 -2.84 -11.11
CA CYS A 162 -0.65 -4.26 -10.90
C CYS A 162 0.77 -4.61 -11.37
N ASP A 163 1.31 -3.87 -12.32
CA ASP A 163 2.64 -4.13 -12.88
C ASP A 163 3.76 -3.49 -12.06
N GLU A 164 3.52 -2.34 -11.43
CA GLU A 164 4.50 -1.57 -10.69
C GLU A 164 5.09 -2.34 -9.51
N PRO A 165 4.30 -3.01 -8.65
CA PRO A 165 4.85 -3.83 -7.58
C PRO A 165 5.70 -5.00 -8.11
N ARG A 166 5.23 -5.64 -9.18
CA ARG A 166 5.94 -6.77 -9.82
C ARG A 166 7.28 -6.33 -10.39
N GLN A 167 7.28 -5.19 -11.11
CA GLN A 167 8.50 -4.59 -11.65
C GLN A 167 9.52 -4.32 -10.55
N LEU A 168 9.11 -3.70 -9.43
CA LEU A 168 10.00 -3.41 -8.31
C LEU A 168 10.54 -4.68 -7.65
N LEU A 169 9.70 -5.71 -7.46
CA LEU A 169 10.13 -6.99 -6.91
C LEU A 169 11.15 -7.70 -7.81
N GLN A 170 10.89 -7.77 -9.11
CA GLN A 170 11.81 -8.38 -10.08
C GLN A 170 13.15 -7.63 -10.15
N GLN A 171 13.11 -6.29 -10.18
CA GLN A 171 14.32 -5.46 -10.15
C GLN A 171 15.10 -5.60 -8.84
N ALA A 172 14.41 -5.88 -7.74
CA ALA A 172 15.01 -6.19 -6.44
C ALA A 172 15.56 -7.63 -6.35
N GLY A 173 15.43 -8.42 -7.41
CA GLY A 173 15.98 -9.79 -7.49
C GLY A 173 15.05 -10.90 -7.00
N TYR A 174 13.77 -10.58 -6.77
CA TYR A 174 12.77 -11.59 -6.42
C TYR A 174 12.23 -12.33 -7.66
N SER A 175 12.01 -13.63 -7.52
CA SER A 175 11.34 -14.48 -8.50
C SER A 175 9.85 -14.58 -8.16
N LEU A 176 8.99 -14.12 -9.07
CA LEU A 176 7.55 -14.11 -8.89
C LEU A 176 6.93 -15.44 -9.32
N ARG A 177 6.14 -16.03 -8.42
CA ARG A 177 5.24 -17.14 -8.69
C ARG A 177 3.80 -16.64 -8.60
N GLU A 178 3.16 -16.45 -9.74
CA GLU A 178 1.81 -15.89 -9.79
C GLU A 178 0.77 -16.83 -9.21
N MET A 179 -0.21 -16.28 -8.50
CA MET A 179 -1.44 -16.98 -8.11
C MET A 179 -2.33 -17.19 -9.33
N GLU A 180 -3.23 -18.16 -9.26
CA GLU A 180 -4.27 -18.37 -10.28
C GLU A 180 -5.15 -17.12 -10.45
N GLU A 181 -5.56 -16.50 -9.33
CA GLU A 181 -6.36 -15.28 -9.31
C GLU A 181 -5.69 -14.22 -8.39
N PRO A 182 -4.62 -13.55 -8.82
CA PRO A 182 -3.91 -12.61 -7.95
C PRO A 182 -4.80 -11.45 -7.48
N GLY A 183 -5.73 -10.98 -8.32
CA GLY A 183 -6.69 -9.91 -8.03
C GLY A 183 -7.96 -10.34 -7.25
N ARG A 184 -8.05 -11.61 -6.80
CA ARG A 184 -9.16 -12.05 -5.93
C ARG A 184 -9.06 -11.37 -4.57
N CYS A 185 -10.18 -10.81 -4.09
CA CYS A 185 -10.21 -10.04 -2.84
C CYS A 185 -9.77 -10.87 -1.64
N CYS A 186 -8.98 -10.26 -0.74
CA CYS A 186 -8.53 -10.86 0.52
C CYS A 186 -9.63 -11.01 1.59
N GLY A 187 -10.79 -10.40 1.39
CA GLY A 187 -11.90 -10.44 2.35
C GLY A 187 -11.91 -9.35 3.42
N PHE A 188 -10.92 -8.46 3.49
CA PHE A 188 -10.87 -7.42 4.52
C PHE A 188 -12.06 -6.46 4.45
N GLY A 189 -12.16 -5.65 3.40
CA GLY A 189 -13.25 -4.68 3.18
C GLY A 189 -13.52 -3.69 4.33
N GLY A 190 -12.58 -3.51 5.26
CA GLY A 190 -12.75 -2.68 6.45
C GLY A 190 -13.85 -3.23 7.38
N VAL A 191 -14.94 -2.47 7.54
CA VAL A 191 -16.09 -2.88 8.38
C VAL A 191 -16.81 -4.13 7.85
N PHE A 192 -16.62 -4.49 6.58
CA PHE A 192 -17.19 -5.71 6.00
C PHE A 192 -16.74 -6.97 6.76
N SER A 193 -15.46 -7.08 7.11
CA SER A 193 -14.94 -8.23 7.85
C SER A 193 -15.54 -8.39 9.25
N LEU A 194 -16.00 -7.29 9.85
CA LEU A 194 -16.68 -7.29 11.14
C LEU A 194 -18.18 -7.58 11.03
N ARG A 195 -18.83 -7.12 9.94
CA ARG A 195 -20.26 -7.31 9.74
C ARG A 195 -20.63 -8.66 9.15
N LEU A 196 -19.76 -9.21 8.33
CA LEU A 196 -19.94 -10.48 7.63
C LEU A 196 -18.71 -11.39 7.82
N PRO A 197 -18.37 -11.75 9.09
CA PRO A 197 -17.12 -12.43 9.42
C PRO A 197 -16.99 -13.79 8.74
N GLU A 198 -18.07 -14.54 8.60
CA GLU A 198 -18.05 -15.86 7.94
C GLU A 198 -17.68 -15.74 6.45
N VAL A 199 -18.27 -14.77 5.75
CA VAL A 199 -17.98 -14.52 4.33
C VAL A 199 -16.54 -14.02 4.17
N SER A 200 -16.14 -13.07 5.01
CA SER A 200 -14.79 -12.52 5.03
C SER A 200 -13.74 -13.62 5.24
N THR A 201 -13.96 -14.49 6.24
CA THR A 201 -13.08 -15.62 6.55
C THR A 201 -12.99 -16.60 5.38
N ALA A 202 -14.11 -16.95 4.75
CA ALA A 202 -14.12 -17.84 3.58
C ALA A 202 -13.34 -17.24 2.41
N MET A 203 -13.47 -15.94 2.16
CA MET A 203 -12.71 -15.24 1.12
C MET A 203 -11.20 -15.25 1.40
N THR A 204 -10.82 -15.03 2.67
CA THR A 204 -9.41 -15.03 3.06
C THR A 204 -8.82 -16.44 3.01
N ALA A 205 -9.54 -17.45 3.47
CA ALA A 205 -9.11 -18.85 3.40
C ALA A 205 -8.85 -19.28 1.94
N GLU A 206 -9.72 -18.90 1.02
CA GLU A 206 -9.50 -19.16 -0.40
C GLU A 206 -8.28 -18.43 -0.95
N LYS A 207 -8.05 -17.17 -0.55
CA LYS A 207 -6.84 -16.44 -0.93
C LYS A 207 -5.57 -17.11 -0.41
N LEU A 208 -5.55 -17.53 0.85
CA LEU A 208 -4.41 -18.23 1.44
C LEU A 208 -4.18 -19.60 0.76
N ARG A 209 -5.23 -20.33 0.41
CA ARG A 209 -5.13 -21.56 -0.38
C ARG A 209 -4.43 -21.32 -1.73
N GLN A 210 -4.81 -20.27 -2.46
CA GLN A 210 -4.16 -19.91 -3.73
C GLN A 210 -2.70 -19.49 -3.51
N THR A 211 -2.42 -18.76 -2.43
CA THR A 211 -1.04 -18.40 -2.04
C THR A 211 -0.22 -19.68 -1.81
N ALA A 212 -0.70 -20.62 -1.01
CA ALA A 212 -0.02 -21.87 -0.73
C ALA A 212 0.20 -22.71 -1.99
N ALA A 213 -0.75 -22.69 -2.92
CA ALA A 213 -0.65 -23.44 -4.20
C ALA A 213 0.49 -22.93 -5.10
N THR A 214 0.98 -21.71 -4.91
CA THR A 214 2.14 -21.21 -5.66
C THR A 214 3.46 -21.84 -5.23
N GLY A 215 3.52 -22.41 -4.01
CA GLY A 215 4.75 -22.89 -3.39
C GLY A 215 5.71 -21.81 -2.95
N ALA A 216 5.41 -20.52 -3.15
CA ALA A 216 6.24 -19.43 -2.68
C ALA A 216 6.12 -19.29 -1.14
N PRO A 217 7.25 -19.13 -0.42
CA PRO A 217 7.22 -19.03 1.04
C PRO A 217 6.72 -17.66 1.53
N THR A 218 6.63 -16.67 0.65
CA THR A 218 6.27 -15.31 0.99
C THR A 218 5.20 -14.78 0.04
N VAL A 219 4.10 -14.25 0.60
CA VAL A 219 3.14 -13.42 -0.14
C VAL A 219 3.38 -11.94 0.17
N VAL A 220 3.43 -11.14 -0.88
CA VAL A 220 3.66 -9.69 -0.80
C VAL A 220 2.39 -8.95 -1.20
N THR A 221 2.08 -7.86 -0.52
CA THR A 221 1.02 -6.93 -0.90
C THR A 221 1.42 -5.50 -0.57
N ALA A 222 0.85 -4.53 -1.27
CA ALA A 222 1.05 -3.10 -1.00
C ALA A 222 -0.15 -2.46 -0.25
N ASP A 223 -1.05 -3.27 0.30
CA ASP A 223 -2.20 -2.75 1.06
C ASP A 223 -2.20 -3.27 2.50
N PRO A 224 -2.07 -2.36 3.49
CA PRO A 224 -2.04 -2.73 4.92
C PRO A 224 -3.29 -3.48 5.39
N GLY A 225 -4.45 -3.18 4.81
CA GLY A 225 -5.70 -3.88 5.15
C GLY A 225 -5.68 -5.34 4.71
N CYS A 226 -5.19 -5.61 3.50
CA CYS A 226 -5.02 -6.99 3.00
C CYS A 226 -3.96 -7.74 3.82
N LEU A 227 -2.85 -7.08 4.14
CA LEU A 227 -1.79 -7.64 4.98
C LEU A 227 -2.35 -8.10 6.33
N MET A 228 -3.05 -7.22 7.04
CA MET A 228 -3.64 -7.50 8.34
C MET A 228 -4.63 -8.66 8.30
N GLN A 229 -5.52 -8.67 7.31
CA GLN A 229 -6.53 -9.70 7.14
C GLN A 229 -5.93 -11.08 6.88
N MET A 230 -4.95 -11.17 5.99
CA MET A 230 -4.26 -12.43 5.71
C MET A 230 -3.46 -12.92 6.92
N HIS A 231 -2.75 -12.03 7.62
CA HIS A 231 -2.02 -12.39 8.84
C HIS A 231 -2.92 -12.98 9.93
N GLN A 232 -4.08 -12.37 10.16
CA GLN A 232 -5.02 -12.82 11.18
C GLN A 232 -5.51 -14.25 10.95
N LEU A 233 -5.60 -14.69 9.70
CA LEU A 233 -6.18 -15.99 9.34
C LEU A 233 -5.15 -17.02 8.89
N ALA A 234 -3.92 -16.63 8.60
CA ALA A 234 -2.84 -17.56 8.25
C ALA A 234 -2.43 -18.45 9.42
N GLY A 235 -2.67 -18.03 10.68
CA GLY A 235 -2.32 -18.81 11.86
C GLY A 235 -0.84 -19.22 11.87
N ASP A 236 -0.57 -20.49 12.17
CA ASP A 236 0.77 -21.08 12.18
C ASP A 236 1.23 -21.60 10.80
N GLU A 237 0.54 -21.22 9.72
CA GLU A 237 0.97 -21.60 8.37
C GLU A 237 2.37 -21.01 8.07
N LYS A 238 3.22 -21.80 7.40
CA LYS A 238 4.61 -21.42 7.09
C LYS A 238 4.74 -20.35 5.99
N ILE A 239 3.69 -19.57 5.76
CA ILE A 239 3.68 -18.50 4.73
C ILE A 239 3.94 -17.18 5.41
N SER A 240 5.03 -16.53 5.00
CA SER A 240 5.34 -15.16 5.41
C SER A 240 4.47 -14.18 4.62
N ILE A 241 3.81 -13.25 5.32
CA ILE A 241 2.98 -12.21 4.68
C ILE A 241 3.68 -10.87 4.89
N ARG A 242 4.06 -10.18 3.80
CA ARG A 242 4.93 -9.03 3.86
C ARG A 242 4.37 -7.83 3.10
N HIS A 243 4.61 -6.65 3.61
CA HIS A 243 4.33 -5.43 2.87
C HIS A 243 5.45 -5.14 1.87
N LEU A 244 5.08 -4.73 0.64
CA LEU A 244 6.01 -4.42 -0.44
C LEU A 244 7.13 -3.46 0.00
N ALA A 245 6.76 -2.36 0.68
CA ALA A 245 7.74 -1.36 1.12
C ALA A 245 8.80 -1.94 2.05
N VAL A 246 8.40 -2.82 3.00
CA VAL A 246 9.33 -3.43 3.96
C VAL A 246 10.28 -4.37 3.24
N LEU A 247 9.76 -5.20 2.35
CA LEU A 247 10.57 -6.16 1.60
C LEU A 247 11.60 -5.45 0.69
N LEU A 248 11.18 -4.40 -0.01
CA LEU A 248 12.08 -3.60 -0.85
C LEU A 248 13.14 -2.85 -0.01
N GLU A 249 12.78 -2.34 1.16
CA GLU A 249 13.72 -1.63 2.04
C GLU A 249 14.85 -2.55 2.52
N GLU A 250 14.51 -3.79 2.88
CA GLU A 250 15.46 -4.78 3.38
C GLU A 250 16.56 -5.13 2.37
N VAL A 251 16.20 -5.28 1.09
CA VAL A 251 17.18 -5.69 0.05
C VAL A 251 17.93 -4.54 -0.60
N THR A 252 17.49 -3.31 -0.36
CA THR A 252 18.12 -2.11 -0.94
C THR A 252 18.96 -1.31 0.05
N ARG A 253 19.27 -1.87 1.21
CA ARG A 253 20.07 -1.23 2.27
C ARG A 253 21.48 -0.85 1.82
#